data_eae1291607d7d7377ad72ddbc8544cc1
#
_entry.id   eae1291607d7d7377ad72ddbc8544cc1
#
_cell.length_a   1.000
_cell.length_b   1.000
_cell.length_c   1.000
_cell.angle_alpha   90.00
_cell.angle_beta   90.00
_cell.angle_gamma   90.00
#
_symmetry.space_group_name_H-M   'P 1'
#
loop_
_entity.id
_entity.type
_entity.pdbx_description
1 polymer ?
#
loop_
_entity_poly.entity_id
_entity_poly.type
_entity_poly.pdbx_seq_one_letter_code
_entity_poly.pdbx_strand_id
1 'polypeptide(L)'
;TARVFREGKEYEQHYSKGKPNGPVKEVGKSDKRGTLVTFTPDKEIFKEITDFDYEILSKRMRELSFLNKGITISILDNRKKDKDGNPVSESFHSKEGLSEFIKYLDESREPIINNIIKMEGEKNGIPVEVAMIYNSSFSENLHSYVNNINTHEGGTHLSGFRRGLTNTCLLYTSDAADEVS
;
A
#
# COMPACT_ATOMS: atom_id res chain seq x y z
N THR A 1 3.69 23.73 3.89
CA THR A 1 4.59 24.22 2.85
C THR A 1 4.77 23.13 1.80
N ALA A 2 4.67 23.47 0.53
CA ALA A 2 5.00 22.61 -0.58
C ALA A 2 6.20 23.20 -1.34
N ARG A 3 7.22 22.37 -1.58
CA ARG A 3 8.37 22.68 -2.44
C ARG A 3 8.39 21.72 -3.61
N VAL A 4 8.50 22.25 -4.81
CA VAL A 4 8.55 21.46 -6.06
C VAL A 4 9.85 21.76 -6.77
N PHE A 5 10.59 20.68 -7.08
CA PHE A 5 11.84 20.72 -7.82
C PHE A 5 11.59 20.21 -9.22
N ARG A 6 11.62 21.10 -10.19
CA ARG A 6 11.27 20.79 -11.58
C ARG A 6 12.00 21.73 -12.56
N GLU A 7 12.45 21.17 -13.68
CA GLU A 7 13.01 21.94 -14.80
C GLU A 7 14.18 22.87 -14.39
N GLY A 8 15.05 22.37 -13.48
CA GLY A 8 16.21 23.13 -13.01
C GLY A 8 15.89 24.23 -12.01
N LYS A 9 14.66 24.27 -11.48
CA LYS A 9 14.17 25.29 -10.57
C LYS A 9 13.52 24.71 -9.33
N GLU A 10 13.49 25.52 -8.27
CA GLU A 10 12.75 25.25 -7.05
C GLU A 10 11.62 26.26 -6.91
N TYR A 11 10.43 25.74 -6.65
CA TYR A 11 9.22 26.51 -6.38
C TYR A 11 8.71 26.23 -4.98
N GLU A 12 8.20 27.26 -4.30
CA GLU A 12 7.65 27.12 -2.95
C GLU A 12 6.29 27.81 -2.84
N GLN A 13 5.41 27.18 -2.05
CA GLN A 13 4.11 27.76 -1.68
C GLN A 13 3.79 27.41 -0.23
N HIS A 14 3.31 28.41 0.51
CA HIS A 14 2.87 28.27 1.89
C HIS A 14 1.36 28.21 2.00
N TYR A 15 0.89 27.46 2.98
CA TYR A 15 -0.53 27.26 3.26
C TYR A 15 -0.80 27.43 4.76
N SER A 16 -2.00 27.93 5.09
CA SER A 16 -2.53 27.97 6.44
C SER A 16 -3.93 27.36 6.44
N LYS A 17 -4.14 26.29 7.22
CA LYS A 17 -5.42 25.55 7.29
C LYS A 17 -5.96 25.15 5.90
N GLY A 18 -5.08 24.69 5.01
CA GLY A 18 -5.40 24.26 3.65
C GLY A 18 -5.59 25.38 2.62
N LYS A 19 -5.53 26.65 3.02
CA LYS A 19 -5.64 27.79 2.11
C LYS A 19 -4.25 28.32 1.73
N PRO A 20 -3.97 28.61 0.45
CA PRO A 20 -2.71 29.21 0.04
C PRO A 20 -2.55 30.62 0.59
N ASN A 21 -1.37 30.94 1.12
CA ASN A 21 -1.05 32.28 1.64
C ASN A 21 -0.62 33.26 0.54
N GLY A 22 -0.58 32.80 -0.70
CA GLY A 22 -0.19 33.60 -1.87
C GLY A 22 0.11 32.72 -3.08
N PRO A 23 0.55 33.29 -4.19
CA PRO A 23 0.93 32.56 -5.38
C PRO A 23 2.19 31.72 -5.14
N VAL A 24 2.40 30.73 -5.99
CA VAL A 24 3.65 29.94 -6.06
C VAL A 24 4.81 30.90 -6.38
N LYS A 25 5.93 30.75 -5.66
CA LYS A 25 7.14 31.56 -5.85
C LYS A 25 8.27 30.70 -6.37
N GLU A 26 9.00 31.16 -7.36
CA GLU A 26 10.30 30.61 -7.72
C GLU A 26 11.32 31.09 -6.68
N VAL A 27 11.98 30.13 -5.99
CA VAL A 27 12.91 30.44 -4.90
C VAL A 27 14.37 30.26 -5.30
N GLY A 28 14.65 29.54 -6.39
CA GLY A 28 16.01 29.37 -6.88
C GLY A 28 16.19 28.31 -7.94
N LYS A 29 17.46 28.06 -8.29
CA LYS A 29 17.87 26.96 -9.17
C LYS A 29 18.07 25.68 -8.35
N SER A 30 17.74 24.53 -8.92
CA SER A 30 17.93 23.23 -8.26
C SER A 30 18.10 22.12 -9.28
N ASP A 31 19.10 21.28 -9.08
CA ASP A 31 19.33 20.05 -9.86
C ASP A 31 18.47 18.87 -9.36
N LYS A 32 17.69 19.07 -8.29
CA LYS A 32 16.79 18.07 -7.75
C LYS A 32 15.54 17.91 -8.61
N ARG A 33 14.90 16.76 -8.49
CA ARG A 33 13.57 16.50 -9.06
C ARG A 33 12.68 15.84 -8.02
N GLY A 34 11.48 16.35 -7.84
CA GLY A 34 10.53 15.78 -6.90
C GLY A 34 9.70 16.84 -6.17
N THR A 35 8.99 16.40 -5.14
CA THR A 35 8.14 17.27 -4.31
C THR A 35 8.43 17.00 -2.84
N LEU A 36 8.57 18.06 -2.05
CA LEU A 36 8.66 18.02 -0.59
C LEU A 36 7.42 18.69 -0.02
N VAL A 37 6.67 17.95 0.78
CA VAL A 37 5.53 18.49 1.53
C VAL A 37 5.86 18.45 3.02
N THR A 38 5.80 19.60 3.67
CA THR A 38 5.99 19.75 5.12
C THR A 38 4.70 20.28 5.74
N PHE A 39 4.21 19.64 6.79
CA PHE A 39 3.00 20.09 7.46
C PHE A 39 3.07 19.84 8.97
N THR A 40 2.30 20.63 9.69
CA THR A 40 2.02 20.43 11.12
C THR A 40 0.52 20.21 11.27
N PRO A 41 0.08 19.13 11.94
CA PRO A 41 -1.33 18.91 12.22
C PRO A 41 -1.94 20.07 12.99
N ASP A 42 -3.13 20.49 12.59
CA ASP A 42 -3.87 21.56 13.27
C ASP A 42 -4.45 21.02 14.59
N LYS A 43 -4.05 21.61 15.71
CA LYS A 43 -4.49 21.22 17.05
C LYS A 43 -6.00 21.50 17.31
N GLU A 44 -6.61 22.37 16.54
CA GLU A 44 -8.07 22.60 16.62
C GLU A 44 -8.86 21.44 16.03
N ILE A 45 -8.28 20.74 15.04
CA ILE A 45 -8.88 19.57 14.37
C ILE A 45 -8.47 18.29 15.08
N PHE A 46 -7.16 18.11 15.30
CA PHE A 46 -6.59 16.92 15.95
C PHE A 46 -6.40 17.16 17.44
N LYS A 47 -7.50 17.06 18.21
CA LYS A 47 -7.54 17.39 19.63
C LYS A 47 -7.00 16.28 20.53
N GLU A 48 -7.21 15.03 20.14
CA GLU A 48 -6.91 13.86 20.97
C GLU A 48 -5.55 13.25 20.65
N ILE A 49 -5.12 13.31 19.38
CA ILE A 49 -3.85 12.74 18.92
C ILE A 49 -2.98 13.87 18.41
N THR A 50 -1.93 14.19 19.17
CA THR A 50 -0.97 15.25 18.84
C THR A 50 0.32 14.74 18.21
N ASP A 51 0.62 13.45 18.38
CA ASP A 51 1.84 12.82 17.92
C ASP A 51 1.56 11.69 16.94
N PHE A 52 2.43 11.57 15.94
CA PHE A 52 2.40 10.44 15.01
C PHE A 52 2.92 9.18 15.70
N ASP A 53 2.20 8.07 15.53
CA ASP A 53 2.64 6.74 15.93
C ASP A 53 3.54 6.14 14.84
N TYR A 54 4.78 5.83 15.21
CA TYR A 54 5.77 5.29 14.27
C TYR A 54 5.37 3.91 13.75
N GLU A 55 4.89 3.03 14.62
CA GLU A 55 4.57 1.64 14.26
C GLU A 55 3.37 1.58 13.28
N ILE A 56 2.36 2.42 13.51
CA ILE A 56 1.21 2.53 12.61
C ILE A 56 1.66 3.02 11.22
N LEU A 57 2.51 4.06 11.19
CA LEU A 57 3.02 4.61 9.94
C LEU A 57 3.95 3.63 9.21
N SER A 58 4.88 2.99 9.94
CA SER A 58 5.80 2.00 9.40
C SER A 58 5.05 0.83 8.77
N LYS A 59 4.07 0.27 9.49
CA LYS A 59 3.20 -0.80 8.98
C LYS A 59 2.49 -0.38 7.68
N ARG A 60 1.94 0.83 7.65
CA ARG A 60 1.25 1.34 6.46
C ARG A 60 2.20 1.58 5.29
N MET A 61 3.40 2.09 5.52
CA MET A 61 4.40 2.29 4.47
C MET A 61 4.90 0.97 3.90
N ARG A 62 5.08 -0.04 4.74
CA ARG A 62 5.39 -1.41 4.31
C ARG A 62 4.29 -1.97 3.40
N GLU A 63 3.04 -1.87 3.82
CA GLU A 63 1.88 -2.29 3.02
C GLU A 63 1.84 -1.58 1.65
N LEU A 64 2.04 -0.26 1.64
CA LEU A 64 2.09 0.53 0.41
C LEU A 64 3.24 0.13 -0.52
N SER A 65 4.38 -0.31 0.01
CA SER A 65 5.49 -0.80 -0.80
C SER A 65 5.15 -2.09 -1.54
N PHE A 66 4.34 -2.97 -0.93
CA PHE A 66 3.83 -4.17 -1.60
C PHE A 66 2.77 -3.85 -2.66
N LEU A 67 1.89 -2.89 -2.38
CA LEU A 67 0.83 -2.48 -3.31
C LEU A 67 1.38 -1.69 -4.52
N ASN A 68 2.59 -1.16 -4.42
CA ASN A 68 3.24 -0.38 -5.48
C ASN A 68 4.63 -0.95 -5.77
N LYS A 69 4.67 -2.08 -6.44
CA LYS A 69 5.93 -2.77 -6.76
C LYS A 69 6.94 -1.85 -7.45
N GLY A 70 8.20 -1.96 -7.05
CA GLY A 70 9.31 -1.22 -7.64
C GLY A 70 9.59 0.15 -7.02
N ILE A 71 8.72 0.69 -6.17
CA ILE A 71 9.03 1.92 -5.42
C ILE A 71 9.72 1.59 -4.10
N THR A 72 10.51 2.54 -3.61
CA THR A 72 11.08 2.50 -2.26
C THR A 72 10.41 3.56 -1.40
N ILE A 73 9.91 3.15 -0.24
CA ILE A 73 9.29 4.03 0.74
C ILE A 73 10.11 3.96 2.02
N SER A 74 10.55 5.12 2.53
CA SER A 74 11.33 5.19 3.76
C SER A 74 10.63 6.03 4.81
N ILE A 75 10.75 5.63 6.08
CA ILE A 75 10.29 6.38 7.24
C ILE A 75 11.47 6.68 8.15
N LEU A 76 11.50 7.88 8.70
CA LEU A 76 12.50 8.34 9.64
C LEU A 76 11.82 9.04 10.82
N ASP A 77 12.08 8.59 12.05
CA ASP A 77 11.61 9.24 13.28
C ASP A 77 12.78 9.93 14.01
N ASN A 78 12.85 11.24 13.91
CA ASN A 78 13.88 12.05 14.59
C ASN A 78 13.68 12.15 16.12
N ARG A 79 12.51 11.72 16.64
CA ARG A 79 12.18 11.79 18.07
C ARG A 79 12.83 10.64 18.86
N LYS A 80 13.06 9.51 18.19
CA LYS A 80 13.62 8.28 18.79
C LYS A 80 15.00 8.02 18.19
N LYS A 81 15.91 7.52 19.01
CA LYS A 81 17.24 7.12 18.59
C LYS A 81 17.41 5.60 18.74
N ASP A 82 18.14 5.01 17.82
CA ASP A 82 18.58 3.62 17.89
C ASP A 82 19.75 3.46 18.91
N LYS A 83 20.29 2.24 19.00
CA LYS A 83 21.41 1.91 19.90
C LYS A 83 22.70 2.66 19.57
N ASP A 84 22.84 3.12 18.32
CA ASP A 84 24.01 3.81 17.81
C ASP A 84 23.85 5.35 17.86
N GLY A 85 22.71 5.84 18.38
CA GLY A 85 22.40 7.26 18.51
C GLY A 85 21.83 7.92 17.25
N ASN A 86 21.55 7.14 16.19
CA ASN A 86 20.91 7.63 14.98
C ASN A 86 19.40 7.65 15.10
N PRO A 87 18.70 8.51 14.32
CA PRO A 87 17.24 8.45 14.24
C PRO A 87 16.75 7.07 13.79
N VAL A 88 15.66 6.60 14.40
CA VAL A 88 15.04 5.33 13.98
C VAL A 88 14.53 5.46 12.55
N SER A 89 14.95 4.56 11.68
CA SER A 89 14.57 4.58 10.27
C SER A 89 14.36 3.17 9.72
N GLU A 90 13.39 3.04 8.82
CA GLU A 90 13.15 1.84 8.04
C GLU A 90 12.94 2.20 6.58
N SER A 91 13.23 1.25 5.68
CA SER A 91 13.04 1.41 4.24
C SER A 91 12.42 0.15 3.67
N PHE A 92 11.35 0.31 2.92
CA PHE A 92 10.55 -0.76 2.34
C PHE A 92 10.62 -0.71 0.83
N HIS A 93 10.83 -1.86 0.23
CA HIS A 93 10.87 -2.03 -1.22
C HIS A 93 10.37 -3.43 -1.57
N SER A 94 9.46 -3.53 -2.53
CA SER A 94 8.98 -4.80 -3.05
C SER A 94 9.20 -4.88 -4.56
N LYS A 95 9.74 -6.00 -5.02
CA LYS A 95 9.92 -6.31 -6.45
C LYS A 95 8.75 -7.11 -7.01
N GLU A 96 8.16 -7.98 -6.20
CA GLU A 96 7.11 -8.90 -6.61
C GLU A 96 5.70 -8.47 -6.21
N GLY A 97 5.57 -7.36 -5.46
CA GLY A 97 4.28 -6.79 -5.09
C GLY A 97 3.43 -7.70 -4.21
N LEU A 98 2.19 -8.02 -4.67
CA LEU A 98 1.24 -8.82 -3.89
C LEU A 98 1.76 -10.21 -3.51
N SER A 99 2.72 -10.77 -4.22
CA SER A 99 3.30 -12.06 -3.84
C SER A 99 4.17 -11.98 -2.61
N GLU A 100 4.97 -10.95 -2.48
CA GLU A 100 5.72 -10.71 -1.25
C GLU A 100 4.77 -10.34 -0.11
N PHE A 101 3.70 -9.59 -0.42
CA PHE A 101 2.72 -9.22 0.58
C PHE A 101 2.01 -10.43 1.19
N ILE A 102 1.58 -11.38 0.36
CA ILE A 102 0.94 -12.61 0.86
C ILE A 102 1.89 -13.45 1.72
N LYS A 103 3.17 -13.57 1.32
CA LYS A 103 4.19 -14.25 2.14
C LYS A 103 4.35 -13.58 3.50
N TYR A 104 4.39 -12.24 3.52
CA TYR A 104 4.47 -11.46 4.75
C TYR A 104 3.24 -11.66 5.65
N LEU A 105 2.02 -11.65 5.08
CA LEU A 105 0.79 -11.85 5.84
C LEU A 105 0.62 -13.29 6.36
N ASP A 106 1.26 -14.24 5.71
CA ASP A 106 1.13 -15.68 5.99
C ASP A 106 2.38 -16.28 6.65
N GLU A 107 3.35 -15.44 7.05
CA GLU A 107 4.66 -15.85 7.60
C GLU A 107 4.56 -16.82 8.78
N SER A 108 3.50 -16.72 9.58
CA SER A 108 3.27 -17.56 10.75
C SER A 108 2.44 -18.83 10.47
N ARG A 109 2.06 -19.09 9.21
CA ARG A 109 1.18 -20.19 8.83
C ARG A 109 1.90 -21.20 7.94
N GLU A 110 1.50 -22.46 8.04
CA GLU A 110 2.04 -23.52 7.21
C GLU A 110 1.29 -23.59 5.87
N PRO A 111 1.94 -23.37 4.73
CA PRO A 111 1.31 -23.44 3.42
C PRO A 111 0.98 -24.89 3.05
N ILE A 112 -0.22 -25.12 2.50
CA ILE A 112 -0.61 -26.41 1.91
C ILE A 112 -0.03 -26.57 0.51
N ILE A 113 0.07 -25.44 -0.23
CA ILE A 113 0.71 -25.37 -1.55
C ILE A 113 1.85 -24.37 -1.49
N ASN A 114 2.99 -24.75 -2.06
CA ASN A 114 4.20 -23.90 -2.02
C ASN A 114 4.16 -22.73 -3.00
N ASN A 115 3.28 -22.78 -3.99
CA ASN A 115 3.19 -21.78 -5.03
C ASN A 115 2.07 -20.77 -4.74
N ILE A 116 2.40 -19.49 -4.84
CA ILE A 116 1.40 -18.42 -4.79
C ILE A 116 0.66 -18.39 -6.13
N ILE A 117 -0.65 -18.46 -6.08
CA ILE A 117 -1.52 -18.30 -7.24
C ILE A 117 -1.66 -16.82 -7.53
N LYS A 118 -1.22 -16.40 -8.71
CA LYS A 118 -1.33 -15.02 -9.20
C LYS A 118 -2.30 -14.95 -10.36
N MET A 119 -3.12 -13.92 -10.35
CA MET A 119 -4.00 -13.58 -11.46
C MET A 119 -3.91 -12.08 -11.71
N GLU A 120 -3.69 -11.72 -12.96
CA GLU A 120 -3.71 -10.34 -13.43
C GLU A 120 -4.66 -10.25 -14.61
N GLY A 121 -5.46 -9.20 -14.67
CA GLY A 121 -6.39 -8.99 -15.77
C GLY A 121 -6.86 -7.54 -15.83
N GLU A 122 -7.49 -7.20 -16.93
CA GLU A 122 -8.07 -5.88 -17.13
C GLU A 122 -9.45 -6.03 -17.77
N LYS A 123 -10.41 -5.26 -17.29
CA LYS A 123 -11.73 -5.16 -17.90
C LYS A 123 -12.21 -3.72 -17.91
N ASN A 124 -12.59 -3.22 -19.10
CA ASN A 124 -13.03 -1.84 -19.30
C ASN A 124 -12.02 -0.78 -18.81
N GLY A 125 -10.72 -1.03 -19.00
CA GLY A 125 -9.65 -0.12 -18.56
C GLY A 125 -9.37 -0.17 -17.04
N ILE A 126 -9.97 -1.11 -16.31
CA ILE A 126 -9.75 -1.29 -14.88
C ILE A 126 -8.85 -2.50 -14.67
N PRO A 127 -7.59 -2.31 -14.24
CA PRO A 127 -6.70 -3.41 -13.93
C PRO A 127 -7.12 -4.09 -12.62
N VAL A 128 -6.97 -5.40 -12.57
CA VAL A 128 -7.22 -6.23 -11.38
C VAL A 128 -6.02 -7.14 -11.17
N GLU A 129 -5.51 -7.17 -9.97
CA GLU A 129 -4.44 -8.07 -9.54
C GLU A 129 -4.90 -8.85 -8.31
N VAL A 130 -4.66 -10.16 -8.31
CA VAL A 130 -5.02 -11.06 -7.21
C VAL A 130 -3.83 -11.97 -6.91
N ALA A 131 -3.54 -12.15 -5.63
CA ALA A 131 -2.63 -13.17 -5.15
C ALA A 131 -3.30 -14.00 -4.06
N MET A 132 -3.15 -15.32 -4.11
CA MET A 132 -3.73 -16.25 -3.14
C MET A 132 -2.72 -17.34 -2.76
N ILE A 133 -2.83 -17.82 -1.52
CA ILE A 133 -2.15 -19.02 -1.04
C ILE A 133 -3.12 -19.81 -0.17
N TYR A 134 -3.00 -21.13 -0.21
CA TYR A 134 -3.71 -22.03 0.70
C TYR A 134 -2.79 -22.45 1.83
N ASN A 135 -3.27 -22.32 3.06
CA ASN A 135 -2.55 -22.69 4.27
C ASN A 135 -3.42 -23.61 5.16
N SER A 136 -2.83 -24.15 6.22
CA SER A 136 -3.50 -25.07 7.16
C SER A 136 -4.47 -24.38 8.14
N SER A 137 -4.63 -23.05 8.07
CA SER A 137 -5.55 -22.31 8.94
C SER A 137 -7.00 -22.51 8.52
N PHE A 138 -7.91 -22.61 9.51
CA PHE A 138 -9.35 -22.65 9.27
C PHE A 138 -9.99 -21.26 9.08
N SER A 139 -9.20 -20.21 9.19
CA SER A 139 -9.67 -18.83 9.01
C SER A 139 -9.18 -18.21 7.72
N GLU A 140 -10.10 -17.56 7.00
CA GLU A 140 -9.75 -16.75 5.84
C GLU A 140 -9.01 -15.47 6.28
N ASN A 141 -7.89 -15.17 5.63
CA ASN A 141 -7.18 -13.90 5.78
C ASN A 141 -7.26 -13.16 4.44
N LEU A 142 -8.23 -12.25 4.33
CA LEU A 142 -8.53 -11.59 3.07
C LEU A 142 -8.35 -10.08 3.18
N HIS A 143 -7.60 -9.51 2.24
CA HIS A 143 -7.38 -8.09 2.10
C HIS A 143 -7.80 -7.64 0.71
N SER A 144 -8.56 -6.56 0.63
CA SER A 144 -8.98 -6.00 -0.65
C SER A 144 -8.70 -4.49 -0.71
N TYR A 145 -8.29 -4.03 -1.89
CA TYR A 145 -7.84 -2.66 -2.09
C TYR A 145 -8.44 -2.06 -3.36
N VAL A 146 -8.72 -0.77 -3.31
CA VAL A 146 -9.03 0.04 -4.49
C VAL A 146 -8.13 1.27 -4.43
N ASN A 147 -7.31 1.48 -5.48
CA ASN A 147 -6.32 2.56 -5.51
C ASN A 147 -5.46 2.62 -4.22
N ASN A 148 -4.95 1.48 -3.79
CA ASN A 148 -4.16 1.30 -2.57
C ASN A 148 -4.91 1.59 -1.24
N ILE A 149 -6.21 1.85 -1.27
CA ILE A 149 -7.03 2.05 -0.07
C ILE A 149 -7.65 0.71 0.32
N ASN A 150 -7.41 0.26 1.55
CA ASN A 150 -8.00 -0.96 2.08
C ASN A 150 -9.52 -0.81 2.21
N THR A 151 -10.26 -1.73 1.60
CA THR A 151 -11.73 -1.78 1.65
C THR A 151 -12.18 -2.78 2.72
N HIS A 152 -12.06 -2.41 4.00
CA HIS A 152 -12.34 -3.28 5.15
C HIS A 152 -13.75 -3.89 5.13
N GLU A 153 -14.73 -3.17 4.65
CA GLU A 153 -16.12 -3.64 4.55
C GLU A 153 -16.37 -4.48 3.27
N GLY A 154 -15.31 -4.72 2.49
CA GLY A 154 -15.44 -5.37 1.18
C GLY A 154 -15.95 -4.42 0.11
N GLY A 155 -16.70 -4.98 -0.87
CA GLY A 155 -17.28 -4.20 -1.98
C GLY A 155 -17.69 -5.12 -3.14
N THR A 156 -18.24 -4.54 -4.19
CA THR A 156 -18.68 -5.29 -5.37
C THR A 156 -17.55 -6.03 -6.07
N HIS A 157 -16.32 -5.50 -6.04
CA HIS A 157 -15.13 -6.14 -6.57
C HIS A 157 -14.79 -7.43 -5.81
N LEU A 158 -14.84 -7.42 -4.48
CA LEU A 158 -14.61 -8.60 -3.66
C LEU A 158 -15.71 -9.65 -3.83
N SER A 159 -16.97 -9.21 -3.80
CA SER A 159 -18.12 -10.11 -4.02
C SER A 159 -18.08 -10.73 -5.43
N GLY A 160 -17.68 -9.94 -6.43
CA GLY A 160 -17.48 -10.41 -7.79
C GLY A 160 -16.38 -11.45 -7.90
N PHE A 161 -15.23 -11.22 -7.25
CA PHE A 161 -14.14 -12.19 -7.19
C PHE A 161 -14.56 -13.51 -6.54
N ARG A 162 -15.19 -13.46 -5.36
CA ARG A 162 -15.66 -14.66 -4.65
C ARG A 162 -16.64 -15.48 -5.50
N ARG A 163 -17.59 -14.81 -6.15
CA ARG A 163 -18.55 -15.47 -7.04
C ARG A 163 -17.86 -16.10 -8.25
N GLY A 164 -16.90 -15.39 -8.86
CA GLY A 164 -16.14 -15.91 -9.99
C GLY A 164 -15.32 -17.15 -9.60
N LEU A 165 -14.61 -17.09 -8.48
CA LEU A 165 -13.81 -18.21 -7.97
C LEU A 165 -14.70 -19.44 -7.68
N THR A 166 -15.82 -19.25 -6.99
CA THR A 166 -16.77 -20.34 -6.67
C THR A 166 -17.31 -20.99 -7.94
N ASN A 167 -17.76 -20.20 -8.91
CA ASN A 167 -18.29 -20.73 -10.17
C ASN A 167 -17.22 -21.52 -10.93
N THR A 168 -15.99 -21.04 -10.99
CA THR A 168 -14.90 -21.75 -11.67
C THR A 168 -14.57 -23.07 -10.98
N CYS A 169 -14.51 -23.09 -9.65
CA CYS A 169 -14.27 -24.33 -8.90
C CYS A 169 -15.39 -25.34 -9.11
N LEU A 170 -16.66 -24.91 -9.14
CA LEU A 170 -17.81 -25.81 -9.34
C LEU A 170 -17.84 -26.39 -10.75
N LEU A 171 -17.52 -25.60 -11.78
CA LEU A 171 -17.42 -26.08 -13.16
C LEU A 171 -16.38 -27.20 -13.31
N TYR A 172 -15.18 -26.98 -12.74
CA TYR A 172 -14.11 -27.97 -12.80
C TYR A 172 -14.45 -29.28 -12.07
N THR A 173 -15.21 -29.21 -10.97
CA THR A 173 -15.61 -30.41 -10.23
C THR A 173 -16.74 -31.18 -10.94
N SER A 174 -17.62 -30.52 -11.69
CA SER A 174 -18.65 -31.20 -12.49
C SER A 174 -18.07 -31.88 -13.74
N ASP A 175 -17.17 -31.20 -14.47
CA ASP A 175 -16.49 -31.80 -15.63
C ASP A 175 -15.66 -33.02 -15.25
N ALA A 176 -14.94 -32.98 -14.12
CA ALA A 176 -14.16 -34.11 -13.62
C ALA A 176 -15.06 -35.31 -13.20
N ALA A 177 -16.31 -35.10 -12.82
CA ALA A 177 -17.25 -36.15 -12.48
C ALA A 177 -17.82 -36.82 -13.74
N ASP A 178 -17.99 -36.08 -14.84
CA ASP A 178 -18.50 -36.59 -16.11
C ASP A 178 -17.47 -37.39 -16.91
N GLU A 179 -16.16 -37.13 -16.70
CA GLU A 179 -15.08 -37.90 -17.34
C GLU A 179 -14.82 -39.28 -16.69
N VAL A 180 -15.39 -39.58 -15.54
CA VAL A 180 -15.20 -40.85 -14.78
C VAL A 180 -16.43 -41.78 -14.93
N SER A 181 -17.44 -41.37 -15.62
CA SER A 181 -18.64 -42.17 -15.92
C SER A 181 -18.61 -42.66 -17.36
#